data_650851fbf5aed2f144de97617fd983c3
#
_entry.id   650851fbf5aed2f144de97617fd983c3
#
_cell.length_a   1.000
_cell.length_b   1.000
_cell.length_c   1.000
_cell.angle_alpha   90.00
_cell.angle_beta   90.00
_cell.angle_gamma   90.00
#
_symmetry.space_group_name_H-M   'P 1'
#
loop_
_entity.id
_entity.type
_entity.pdbx_description
1 polymer ?
#
loop_
_entity_poly.entity_id
_entity_poly.type
_entity_poly.pdbx_seq_one_letter_code
_entity_poly.pdbx_strand_id
1 'polypeptide(L)'
;PHPPAPERLKPLSPTYYTAKPSFMDTLHMIDQLTREVKRELEKACVLAPNAPPPAASGKPMTWMSRDRLGSRLGLTLRASQHRSVTSRLSLLHRYKKVAADAFLGTSSFAAGASTHQRDLVHQIMEVLDSYADMRSTDDTASSFVHTGTPSRGLIDERGVAYARGRRKVSHARVWLVRAQPSRLGEMLINNAPLH
;
A
#
# COMPACT_ATOMS: atom_id res chain seq x y z
N PRO A 1 -37.21 24.63 -40.95
CA PRO A 1 -35.92 24.73 -40.27
C PRO A 1 -35.79 23.52 -39.35
N HIS A 2 -34.84 22.65 -39.68
CA HIS A 2 -34.49 21.54 -38.78
C HIS A 2 -33.80 22.11 -37.56
N PRO A 3 -34.09 21.61 -36.33
CA PRO A 3 -33.34 21.99 -35.14
C PRO A 3 -31.87 21.60 -35.37
N PRO A 4 -30.93 22.42 -34.91
CA PRO A 4 -29.51 22.11 -35.03
C PRO A 4 -29.24 20.75 -34.37
N ALA A 5 -28.48 19.91 -35.08
CA ALA A 5 -28.10 18.59 -34.55
C ALA A 5 -27.44 18.76 -33.18
N PRO A 6 -27.81 17.95 -32.19
CA PRO A 6 -27.22 18.06 -30.87
C PRO A 6 -25.68 17.98 -30.97
N GLU A 7 -24.98 18.97 -30.44
CA GLU A 7 -23.53 18.98 -30.41
C GLU A 7 -23.07 17.66 -29.79
N ARG A 8 -22.29 16.88 -30.56
CA ARG A 8 -21.70 15.64 -30.06
C ARG A 8 -20.61 16.01 -29.08
N LEU A 9 -20.99 16.13 -27.83
CA LEU A 9 -20.04 16.34 -26.73
C LEU A 9 -19.06 15.17 -26.68
N LYS A 10 -17.78 15.49 -26.79
CA LYS A 10 -16.73 14.48 -26.56
C LYS A 10 -16.76 14.10 -25.08
N PRO A 11 -16.64 12.81 -24.74
CA PRO A 11 -16.56 12.40 -23.35
C PRO A 11 -15.31 13.02 -22.69
N LEU A 12 -15.46 13.45 -21.43
CA LEU A 12 -14.40 14.06 -20.63
C LEU A 12 -13.23 13.11 -20.35
N SER A 13 -13.49 11.82 -20.33
CA SER A 13 -12.48 10.80 -20.08
C SER A 13 -12.46 9.76 -21.21
N PRO A 14 -11.27 9.29 -21.62
CA PRO A 14 -11.14 8.20 -22.60
C PRO A 14 -11.73 6.88 -22.09
N THR A 15 -11.93 6.75 -20.78
CA THR A 15 -12.48 5.55 -20.14
C THR A 15 -14.00 5.53 -20.07
N TYR A 16 -14.67 6.56 -20.58
CA TYR A 16 -16.13 6.71 -20.57
C TYR A 16 -16.86 5.49 -21.12
N TYR A 17 -16.34 4.87 -22.18
CA TYR A 17 -16.92 3.70 -22.81
C TYR A 17 -16.56 2.37 -22.14
N THR A 18 -15.86 2.41 -21.00
CA THR A 18 -15.56 1.20 -20.24
C THR A 18 -16.71 0.88 -19.28
N ALA A 19 -16.82 -0.40 -18.86
CA ALA A 19 -17.86 -0.81 -17.91
C ALA A 19 -17.71 -0.16 -16.51
N LYS A 20 -16.53 0.38 -16.18
CA LYS A 20 -16.21 0.99 -14.87
C LYS A 20 -15.30 2.19 -15.06
N PRO A 21 -15.81 3.31 -15.60
CA PRO A 21 -14.97 4.46 -15.92
C PRO A 21 -14.22 5.02 -14.70
N SER A 22 -14.88 5.24 -13.57
CA SER A 22 -14.23 5.78 -12.36
C SER A 22 -13.10 4.89 -11.82
N PHE A 23 -13.22 3.58 -11.93
CA PHE A 23 -12.14 2.66 -11.58
C PHE A 23 -10.94 2.80 -12.54
N MET A 24 -11.22 2.85 -13.85
CA MET A 24 -10.17 2.99 -14.85
C MET A 24 -9.47 4.35 -14.77
N ASP A 25 -10.21 5.43 -14.53
CA ASP A 25 -9.66 6.78 -14.31
C ASP A 25 -8.73 6.81 -13.12
N THR A 26 -9.11 6.16 -12.02
CA THR A 26 -8.25 6.03 -10.83
C THR A 26 -6.94 5.32 -11.16
N LEU A 27 -6.99 4.20 -11.90
CA LEU A 27 -5.78 3.48 -12.31
C LEU A 27 -4.90 4.35 -13.21
N HIS A 28 -5.49 5.04 -14.19
CA HIS A 28 -4.75 5.93 -15.09
C HIS A 28 -4.09 7.08 -14.36
N MET A 29 -4.78 7.72 -13.42
CA MET A 29 -4.23 8.79 -12.59
C MET A 29 -3.00 8.31 -11.80
N ILE A 30 -3.10 7.17 -11.11
CA ILE A 30 -1.98 6.62 -10.33
C ILE A 30 -0.81 6.25 -11.25
N ASP A 31 -1.08 5.62 -12.38
CA ASP A 31 -0.06 5.23 -13.37
C ASP A 31 0.60 6.47 -14.02
N GLN A 32 -0.14 7.54 -14.24
CA GLN A 32 0.38 8.81 -14.76
C GLN A 32 1.32 9.46 -13.74
N LEU A 33 0.91 9.62 -12.49
CA LEU A 33 1.75 10.15 -11.43
C LEU A 33 3.02 9.30 -11.23
N THR A 34 2.89 7.98 -11.30
CA THR A 34 4.04 7.07 -11.19
C THR A 34 5.05 7.27 -12.34
N ARG A 35 4.56 7.44 -13.56
CA ARG A 35 5.41 7.71 -14.73
C ARG A 35 6.07 9.09 -14.66
N GLU A 36 5.34 10.08 -14.18
CA GLU A 36 5.82 11.45 -14.06
C GLU A 36 6.92 11.56 -13.01
N VAL A 37 6.69 11.03 -11.78
CA VAL A 37 7.73 11.05 -10.75
C VAL A 37 8.97 10.26 -11.15
N LYS A 38 8.80 9.11 -11.82
CA LYS A 38 9.92 8.33 -12.34
C LYS A 38 10.74 9.14 -13.32
N ARG A 39 10.10 9.84 -14.27
CA ARG A 39 10.75 10.69 -15.26
C ARG A 39 11.51 11.84 -14.60
N GLU A 40 10.94 12.50 -13.60
CA GLU A 40 11.60 13.59 -12.90
C GLU A 40 12.80 13.11 -12.07
N LEU A 41 12.72 11.92 -11.46
CA LEU A 41 13.84 11.29 -10.77
C LEU A 41 14.97 10.88 -11.74
N GLU A 42 14.63 10.41 -12.93
CA GLU A 42 15.61 10.10 -13.99
C GLU A 42 16.27 11.38 -14.51
N LYS A 43 15.52 12.47 -14.73
CA LYS A 43 16.08 13.78 -15.14
C LYS A 43 17.02 14.37 -14.09
N ALA A 44 16.68 14.20 -12.81
CA ALA A 44 17.53 14.65 -11.70
C ALA A 44 18.72 13.71 -11.44
N CYS A 45 18.91 12.68 -12.24
CA CYS A 45 19.98 11.67 -12.09
C CYS A 45 19.98 10.95 -10.72
N VAL A 46 18.85 10.96 -10.03
CA VAL A 46 18.65 10.22 -8.77
C VAL A 46 18.40 8.75 -9.04
N LEU A 47 17.72 8.46 -10.16
CA LEU A 47 17.40 7.11 -10.59
C LEU A 47 18.03 6.85 -11.96
N ALA A 48 18.66 5.67 -12.13
CA ALA A 48 19.19 5.29 -13.43
C ALA A 48 18.05 4.99 -14.43
N PRO A 49 18.22 5.28 -15.73
CA PRO A 49 17.27 4.87 -16.76
C PRO A 49 17.01 3.36 -16.68
N ASN A 50 15.77 2.95 -16.72
CA ASN A 50 15.34 1.54 -16.61
C ASN A 50 15.69 0.85 -15.28
N ALA A 51 16.01 1.61 -14.22
CA ALA A 51 16.19 1.02 -12.90
C ALA A 51 14.92 0.29 -12.44
N PRO A 52 15.06 -0.82 -11.72
CA PRO A 52 13.93 -1.47 -11.09
C PRO A 52 13.26 -0.51 -10.08
N PRO A 53 11.97 -0.72 -9.77
CA PRO A 53 11.29 0.12 -8.81
C PRO A 53 12.00 0.08 -7.44
N PRO A 54 12.03 1.20 -6.70
CA PRO A 54 12.69 1.27 -5.40
C PRO A 54 12.23 0.16 -4.46
N ALA A 55 13.14 -0.37 -3.66
CA ALA A 55 12.81 -1.39 -2.67
C ALA A 55 11.78 -0.86 -1.65
N ALA A 56 10.94 -1.75 -1.15
CA ALA A 56 10.02 -1.41 -0.07
C ALA A 56 10.84 -1.22 1.22
N SER A 57 11.14 0.01 1.58
CA SER A 57 11.85 0.36 2.81
C SER A 57 10.91 1.07 3.77
N GLY A 58 10.90 0.63 5.02
CA GLY A 58 10.08 1.22 6.08
C GLY A 58 8.76 0.50 6.33
N LYS A 59 7.93 1.12 7.18
CA LYS A 59 6.61 0.58 7.54
C LYS A 59 5.70 0.55 6.33
N PRO A 60 5.05 -0.59 6.02
CA PRO A 60 4.10 -0.65 4.91
C PRO A 60 2.90 0.25 5.21
N MET A 61 2.48 1.01 4.22
CA MET A 61 1.28 1.84 4.33
C MET A 61 0.03 0.97 4.20
N THR A 62 -0.96 1.22 5.05
CA THR A 62 -2.24 0.52 5.00
C THR A 62 -3.20 1.29 4.11
N TRP A 63 -3.81 0.62 3.13
CA TRP A 63 -4.74 1.20 2.18
C TRP A 63 -6.18 0.96 2.59
N MET A 64 -7.07 1.82 2.13
CA MET A 64 -8.51 1.66 2.33
C MET A 64 -8.99 0.25 2.02
N SER A 65 -9.94 -0.24 2.82
CA SER A 65 -10.61 -1.52 2.57
C SER A 65 -11.34 -1.52 1.21
N ARG A 66 -11.58 -2.72 0.68
CA ARG A 66 -12.29 -2.89 -0.59
C ARG A 66 -13.65 -2.18 -0.62
N ASP A 67 -14.38 -2.26 0.48
CA ASP A 67 -15.74 -1.72 0.56
C ASP A 67 -15.73 -0.19 0.64
N ARG A 68 -14.81 0.41 1.42
CA ARG A 68 -14.61 1.88 1.43
C ARG A 68 -14.17 2.42 0.08
N LEU A 69 -13.24 1.73 -0.58
CA LEU A 69 -12.80 2.12 -1.92
C LEU A 69 -13.94 1.98 -2.93
N GLY A 70 -14.74 0.91 -2.83
CA GLY A 70 -15.94 0.71 -3.64
C GLY A 70 -16.97 1.83 -3.46
N SER A 71 -17.27 2.19 -2.22
CA SER A 71 -18.18 3.29 -1.89
C SER A 71 -17.68 4.63 -2.43
N ARG A 72 -16.37 4.91 -2.33
CA ARG A 72 -15.75 6.12 -2.87
C ARG A 72 -15.86 6.22 -4.39
N LEU A 73 -15.73 5.11 -5.09
CA LEU A 73 -15.82 5.03 -6.57
C LEU A 73 -17.26 4.85 -7.08
N GLY A 74 -18.22 4.65 -6.18
CA GLY A 74 -19.61 4.32 -6.54
C GLY A 74 -19.77 2.94 -7.21
N LEU A 75 -18.89 1.98 -6.90
CA LEU A 75 -18.81 0.70 -7.57
C LEU A 75 -18.60 -0.45 -6.59
N THR A 76 -19.13 -1.62 -6.94
CA THR A 76 -18.75 -2.87 -6.28
C THR A 76 -17.44 -3.39 -6.89
N LEU A 77 -16.39 -3.48 -6.06
CA LEU A 77 -15.07 -3.92 -6.49
C LEU A 77 -14.87 -5.42 -6.24
N ARG A 78 -14.28 -6.11 -7.22
CA ARG A 78 -13.76 -7.46 -7.04
C ARG A 78 -12.43 -7.40 -6.27
N ALA A 79 -12.07 -8.49 -5.57
CA ALA A 79 -10.79 -8.57 -4.84
C ALA A 79 -9.56 -8.33 -5.75
N SER A 80 -9.60 -8.80 -7.00
CA SER A 80 -8.55 -8.54 -8.00
C SER A 80 -8.42 -7.06 -8.36
N GLN A 81 -9.54 -6.35 -8.50
CA GLN A 81 -9.57 -4.92 -8.80
C GLN A 81 -9.02 -4.10 -7.63
N HIS A 82 -9.43 -4.41 -6.41
CA HIS A 82 -8.87 -3.79 -5.20
C HIS A 82 -7.36 -4.01 -5.12
N ARG A 83 -6.89 -5.24 -5.33
CA ARG A 83 -5.46 -5.56 -5.35
C ARG A 83 -4.70 -4.80 -6.44
N SER A 84 -5.33 -4.60 -7.61
CA SER A 84 -4.74 -3.81 -8.70
C SER A 84 -4.51 -2.35 -8.31
N VAL A 85 -5.45 -1.72 -7.60
CA VAL A 85 -5.29 -0.34 -7.09
C VAL A 85 -4.23 -0.29 -5.99
N THR A 86 -4.33 -1.16 -4.98
CA THR A 86 -3.41 -1.14 -3.83
C THR A 86 -1.96 -1.44 -4.23
N SER A 87 -1.73 -2.31 -5.22
CA SER A 87 -0.38 -2.57 -5.73
C SER A 87 0.23 -1.34 -6.42
N ARG A 88 -0.57 -0.59 -7.20
CA ARG A 88 -0.12 0.66 -7.83
C ARG A 88 0.12 1.77 -6.81
N LEU A 89 -0.75 1.92 -5.82
CA LEU A 89 -0.54 2.85 -4.71
C LEU A 89 0.73 2.53 -3.93
N SER A 90 1.00 1.25 -3.68
CA SER A 90 2.22 0.82 -3.00
C SER A 90 3.47 1.11 -3.85
N LEU A 91 3.38 0.99 -5.17
CA LEU A 91 4.45 1.37 -6.08
C LEU A 91 4.70 2.89 -6.06
N LEU A 92 3.64 3.69 -6.18
CA LEU A 92 3.70 5.15 -6.09
C LEU A 92 4.28 5.61 -4.75
N HIS A 93 3.90 4.95 -3.65
CA HIS A 93 4.43 5.25 -2.31
C HIS A 93 5.95 5.02 -2.22
N ARG A 94 6.50 3.99 -2.88
CA ARG A 94 7.94 3.76 -2.95
C ARG A 94 8.65 4.89 -3.68
N TYR A 95 8.12 5.31 -4.82
CA TYR A 95 8.67 6.46 -5.58
C TYR A 95 8.54 7.76 -4.81
N LYS A 96 7.41 7.99 -4.10
CA LYS A 96 7.21 9.16 -3.23
C LYS A 96 8.34 9.31 -2.22
N LYS A 97 8.76 8.22 -1.57
CA LYS A 97 9.82 8.27 -0.57
C LYS A 97 11.13 8.77 -1.17
N VAL A 98 11.56 8.19 -2.30
CA VAL A 98 12.78 8.61 -3.01
C VAL A 98 12.67 10.06 -3.50
N ALA A 99 11.51 10.45 -4.02
CA ALA A 99 11.27 11.81 -4.49
C ALA A 99 11.24 12.84 -3.35
N ALA A 100 10.67 12.48 -2.20
CA ALA A 100 10.69 13.36 -1.03
C ALA A 100 12.11 13.56 -0.51
N ASP A 101 12.91 12.50 -0.42
CA ASP A 101 14.32 12.59 -0.01
C ASP A 101 15.15 13.42 -1.01
N ALA A 102 14.86 13.30 -2.32
CA ALA A 102 15.58 14.00 -3.37
C ALA A 102 15.17 15.47 -3.52
N PHE A 103 13.88 15.82 -3.46
CA PHE A 103 13.35 17.13 -3.82
C PHE A 103 12.90 17.99 -2.62
N LEU A 104 12.59 17.38 -1.47
CA LEU A 104 12.19 18.08 -0.24
C LEU A 104 13.19 17.90 0.91
N GLY A 105 14.14 16.96 0.77
CA GLY A 105 15.16 16.68 1.78
C GLY A 105 16.23 17.75 1.89
N THR A 106 17.22 17.51 2.75
CA THR A 106 18.38 18.39 2.95
C THR A 106 19.54 18.06 2.00
N SER A 107 19.33 17.19 1.00
CA SER A 107 20.33 16.78 0.03
C SER A 107 20.70 17.93 -0.93
N SER A 108 21.88 17.85 -1.52
CA SER A 108 22.31 18.82 -2.56
C SER A 108 21.35 18.85 -3.75
N PHE A 109 20.64 17.77 -4.04
CA PHE A 109 19.63 17.70 -5.08
C PHE A 109 18.40 18.55 -4.75
N ALA A 110 18.02 18.63 -3.47
CA ALA A 110 16.87 19.43 -3.03
C ALA A 110 17.06 20.93 -3.21
N ALA A 111 18.30 21.42 -3.11
CA ALA A 111 18.63 22.82 -3.36
C ALA A 111 18.41 23.23 -4.82
N GLY A 112 18.59 22.30 -5.77
CA GLY A 112 18.35 22.50 -7.20
C GLY A 112 16.96 22.09 -7.70
N ALA A 113 16.09 21.60 -6.80
CA ALA A 113 14.76 21.11 -7.19
C ALA A 113 13.86 22.24 -7.67
N SER A 114 13.23 22.05 -8.84
CA SER A 114 12.27 22.99 -9.41
C SER A 114 10.96 23.02 -8.60
N THR A 115 10.21 24.12 -8.73
CA THR A 115 8.87 24.26 -8.11
C THR A 115 7.95 23.11 -8.53
N HIS A 116 7.96 22.78 -9.82
CA HIS A 116 7.19 21.66 -10.38
C HIS A 116 7.51 20.32 -9.71
N GLN A 117 8.79 20.03 -9.44
CA GLN A 117 9.18 18.78 -8.76
C GLN A 117 8.67 18.72 -7.32
N ARG A 118 8.70 19.83 -6.60
CA ARG A 118 8.15 19.94 -5.25
C ARG A 118 6.63 19.79 -5.23
N ASP A 119 5.95 20.49 -6.14
CA ASP A 119 4.49 20.42 -6.29
C ASP A 119 4.05 19.00 -6.65
N LEU A 120 4.79 18.30 -7.52
CA LEU A 120 4.53 16.91 -7.85
C LEU A 120 4.61 15.99 -6.61
N VAL A 121 5.62 16.19 -5.76
CA VAL A 121 5.72 15.41 -4.51
C VAL A 121 4.54 15.69 -3.58
N HIS A 122 4.14 16.96 -3.44
CA HIS A 122 2.96 17.33 -2.63
C HIS A 122 1.67 16.71 -3.18
N GLN A 123 1.47 16.77 -4.50
CA GLN A 123 0.33 16.13 -5.15
C GLN A 123 0.29 14.61 -4.91
N ILE A 124 1.45 13.94 -5.00
CA ILE A 124 1.54 12.51 -4.69
C ILE A 124 1.21 12.23 -3.23
N MET A 125 1.67 13.08 -2.30
CA MET A 125 1.35 12.95 -0.87
C MET A 125 -0.15 13.06 -0.65
N GLU A 126 -0.80 14.07 -1.20
CA GLU A 126 -2.25 14.29 -1.09
C GLU A 126 -3.04 13.08 -1.64
N VAL A 127 -2.65 12.57 -2.82
CA VAL A 127 -3.29 11.40 -3.41
C VAL A 127 -3.11 10.18 -2.51
N LEU A 128 -1.90 9.87 -2.03
CA LEU A 128 -1.67 8.73 -1.16
C LEU A 128 -2.44 8.81 0.16
N ASP A 129 -2.45 9.98 0.79
CA ASP A 129 -3.19 10.21 2.04
C ASP A 129 -4.71 10.07 1.83
N SER A 130 -5.21 10.46 0.66
CA SER A 130 -6.61 10.28 0.31
C SER A 130 -7.05 8.82 0.16
N TYR A 131 -6.12 7.89 -0.09
CA TYR A 131 -6.37 6.44 -0.17
C TYR A 131 -5.83 5.66 1.03
N ALA A 132 -5.15 6.32 1.96
CA ALA A 132 -4.67 5.70 3.19
C ALA A 132 -5.82 5.35 4.14
N ASP A 133 -5.65 4.29 4.93
CA ASP A 133 -6.57 4.00 6.03
C ASP A 133 -6.04 4.66 7.30
N MET A 134 -6.67 5.79 7.67
CA MET A 134 -6.30 6.60 8.84
C MET A 134 -6.47 5.87 10.18
N ARG A 135 -7.17 4.72 10.18
CA ARG A 135 -7.38 3.94 11.40
C ARG A 135 -6.16 3.18 11.89
N SER A 136 -5.11 3.08 11.07
CA SER A 136 -3.92 2.28 11.41
C SER A 136 -2.85 3.04 12.16
N THR A 137 -3.03 4.31 12.50
CA THR A 137 -2.03 5.10 13.23
C THR A 137 -2.14 4.97 14.75
N ASP A 138 -3.32 4.64 15.29
CA ASP A 138 -3.55 4.58 16.75
C ASP A 138 -3.69 3.15 17.31
N ASP A 139 -4.00 2.15 16.47
CA ASP A 139 -4.18 0.77 16.91
C ASP A 139 -2.92 -0.07 16.70
N THR A 140 -1.82 0.26 17.38
CA THR A 140 -0.62 -0.60 17.45
C THR A 140 -0.86 -1.88 18.27
N ALA A 141 -2.05 -2.10 18.81
CA ALA A 141 -2.32 -3.19 19.74
C ALA A 141 -3.20 -4.32 19.20
N SER A 142 -3.95 -4.21 18.10
CA SER A 142 -4.92 -5.26 17.76
C SER A 142 -5.11 -5.61 16.29
N SER A 143 -4.31 -5.10 15.36
CA SER A 143 -4.47 -5.47 13.95
C SER A 143 -3.56 -6.62 13.54
N PHE A 144 -3.97 -7.85 13.82
CA PHE A 144 -3.44 -9.05 13.14
C PHE A 144 -3.93 -9.08 11.68
N VAL A 145 -3.45 -8.17 10.85
CA VAL A 145 -3.69 -8.26 9.42
C VAL A 145 -2.70 -9.25 8.82
N HIS A 146 -3.22 -10.33 8.28
CA HIS A 146 -2.54 -11.35 7.51
C HIS A 146 -1.92 -10.77 6.21
N THR A 147 -0.78 -10.12 6.32
CA THR A 147 0.17 -10.03 5.22
C THR A 147 1.21 -11.12 5.44
N GLY A 148 1.44 -11.97 4.43
CA GLY A 148 2.27 -13.19 4.52
C GLY A 148 3.76 -12.98 4.79
N THR A 149 4.14 -11.96 5.52
CA THR A 149 5.44 -11.82 6.17
C THR A 149 5.34 -12.47 7.54
N PRO A 150 6.29 -13.34 7.93
CA PRO A 150 6.32 -13.89 9.28
C PRO A 150 6.40 -12.70 10.25
N SER A 151 5.29 -12.39 10.90
CA SER A 151 5.28 -11.44 11.99
C SER A 151 6.26 -11.95 13.04
N ARG A 152 7.30 -11.18 13.34
CA ARG A 152 8.13 -11.44 14.52
C ARG A 152 7.17 -11.61 15.68
N GLY A 153 7.16 -12.80 16.30
CA GLY A 153 6.26 -13.12 17.39
C GLY A 153 6.31 -12.01 18.44
N LEU A 154 5.18 -11.39 18.69
CA LEU A 154 5.06 -10.43 19.78
C LEU A 154 5.13 -11.23 21.07
N ILE A 155 6.02 -10.83 21.94
CA ILE A 155 6.11 -11.37 23.30
C ILE A 155 5.19 -10.50 24.15
N ASP A 156 4.19 -11.13 24.78
CA ASP A 156 3.27 -10.47 25.71
C ASP A 156 4.02 -10.03 26.97
N GLU A 157 3.44 -9.11 27.76
CA GLU A 157 3.99 -8.64 29.04
C GLU A 157 4.30 -9.78 30.01
N ARG A 158 3.61 -10.91 29.85
CA ARG A 158 3.83 -12.17 30.61
C ARG A 158 4.97 -13.04 30.07
N GLY A 159 5.70 -12.58 29.05
CA GLY A 159 6.79 -13.35 28.42
C GLY A 159 6.32 -14.50 27.52
N VAL A 160 5.04 -14.49 27.09
CA VAL A 160 4.45 -15.50 26.21
C VAL A 160 4.52 -15.01 24.75
N ALA A 161 5.14 -15.79 23.89
CA ALA A 161 5.09 -15.56 22.45
C ALA A 161 3.93 -16.33 21.85
N TYR A 162 3.13 -15.67 21.01
CA TYR A 162 1.98 -16.26 20.32
C TYR A 162 2.18 -16.21 18.81
N ALA A 163 1.88 -17.31 18.14
CA ALA A 163 1.89 -17.39 16.69
C ALA A 163 0.67 -18.17 16.18
N ARG A 164 0.21 -17.78 14.98
CA ARG A 164 -0.90 -18.45 14.29
C ARG A 164 -0.52 -18.75 12.85
N GLY A 165 -0.72 -19.99 12.42
CA GLY A 165 -0.55 -20.42 11.04
C GLY A 165 -1.86 -20.92 10.44
N ARG A 166 -2.07 -20.71 9.14
CA ARG A 166 -3.22 -21.23 8.39
C ARG A 166 -2.78 -21.74 7.02
N ARG A 167 -3.29 -22.92 6.65
CA ARG A 167 -3.14 -23.45 5.29
C ARG A 167 -4.45 -24.10 4.85
N LYS A 168 -5.01 -23.63 3.76
CA LYS A 168 -6.34 -24.07 3.26
C LYS A 168 -7.41 -23.92 4.37
N VAL A 169 -8.02 -25.02 4.81
CA VAL A 169 -9.01 -25.07 5.91
C VAL A 169 -8.40 -25.32 7.27
N SER A 170 -7.13 -25.73 7.33
CA SER A 170 -6.43 -26.02 8.59
C SER A 170 -5.81 -24.77 9.19
N HIS A 171 -5.84 -24.63 10.49
CA HIS A 171 -5.20 -23.57 11.26
C HIS A 171 -4.58 -24.13 12.52
N ALA A 172 -3.44 -23.56 12.91
CA ALA A 172 -2.76 -23.89 14.16
C ALA A 172 -2.50 -22.61 14.94
N ARG A 173 -2.54 -22.72 16.25
CA ARG A 173 -2.16 -21.67 17.20
C ARG A 173 -1.07 -22.23 18.10
N VAL A 174 -0.02 -21.46 18.31
CA VAL A 174 1.13 -21.88 19.12
C VAL A 174 1.41 -20.80 20.17
N TRP A 175 1.57 -21.22 21.39
CA TRP A 175 2.05 -20.39 22.51
C TRP A 175 3.40 -20.92 22.96
N LEU A 176 4.37 -20.05 23.07
CA LEU A 176 5.71 -20.38 23.51
C LEU A 176 6.03 -19.58 24.78
N VAL A 177 6.38 -20.27 25.81
CA VAL A 177 6.80 -19.69 27.09
C VAL A 177 8.24 -20.13 27.37
N ARG A 178 9.06 -19.23 27.90
CA ARG A 178 10.44 -19.58 28.28
C ARG A 178 10.42 -20.59 29.43
N ALA A 179 11.05 -21.73 29.24
CA ALA A 179 11.18 -22.74 30.29
C ALA A 179 12.01 -22.19 31.48
N GLN A 180 11.66 -22.61 32.69
CA GLN A 180 12.47 -22.32 33.87
C GLN A 180 13.80 -23.07 33.79
N PRO A 181 14.94 -22.47 34.25
CA PRO A 181 16.22 -23.10 34.11
C PRO A 181 16.38 -24.44 34.87
N SER A 182 15.47 -24.72 35.81
CA SER A 182 15.45 -25.96 36.60
C SER A 182 14.54 -27.06 36.03
N ARG A 183 13.81 -26.78 34.90
CA ARG A 183 12.87 -27.73 34.30
C ARG A 183 13.18 -27.92 32.81
N LEU A 184 13.13 -29.18 32.38
CA LEU A 184 13.08 -29.50 30.95
C LEU A 184 11.82 -28.89 30.31
N GLY A 185 11.94 -28.38 29.09
CA GLY A 185 10.80 -27.84 28.37
C GLY A 185 9.75 -28.93 28.09
N GLU A 186 8.49 -28.56 28.17
CA GLU A 186 7.34 -29.41 27.88
C GLU A 186 6.67 -28.96 26.60
N MET A 187 6.29 -29.91 25.75
CA MET A 187 5.54 -29.64 24.52
C MET A 187 4.15 -30.30 24.62
N LEU A 188 3.12 -29.48 24.50
CA LEU A 188 1.73 -29.94 24.49
C LEU A 188 1.12 -29.73 23.11
N ILE A 189 0.46 -30.75 22.55
CA ILE A 189 -0.33 -30.67 21.32
C ILE A 189 -1.76 -31.05 21.65
N ASN A 190 -2.69 -30.11 21.46
CA ASN A 190 -4.10 -30.29 21.83
C ASN A 190 -4.27 -30.72 23.31
N ASN A 191 -3.51 -30.12 24.21
CA ASN A 191 -3.44 -30.42 25.65
C ASN A 191 -2.93 -31.82 26.01
N ALA A 192 -2.34 -32.56 25.06
CA ALA A 192 -1.68 -33.82 25.32
C ALA A 192 -0.16 -33.64 25.26
N PRO A 193 0.62 -34.18 26.23
CA PRO A 193 2.08 -34.10 26.19
C PRO A 193 2.62 -34.94 25.01
N LEU A 194 3.68 -34.43 24.42
CA LEU A 194 4.41 -35.16 23.41
C LEU A 194 5.47 -36.00 24.14
N HIS A 195 5.33 -37.32 24.05
CA HIS A 195 6.30 -38.29 24.61
C HIS A 195 7.35 -38.64 23.58
#